data_f6ea5c835f697a60da88309b9b637364
#
_entry.id   f6ea5c835f697a60da88309b9b637364
#
_cell.length_a   1.000
_cell.length_b   1.000
_cell.length_c   1.000
_cell.angle_alpha   90.00
_cell.angle_beta   90.00
_cell.angle_gamma   90.00
#
_symmetry.space_group_name_H-M   'P 1'
#
loop_
_entity.id
_entity.type
_entity.pdbx_description
1 polymer ?
#
loop_
_entity_poly.entity_id
_entity_poly.type
_entity_poly.pdbx_seq_one_letter_code
_entity_poly.pdbx_strand_id
1 'polypeptide(L)'
;MNEKIDQRSLAKSQLILRVYQAIGYDAINIGEVDLQADSESLYRHPFLSSNLRSKGKEPAPFKSYIFKEFDGFRVAIFGISEPNSFALEKFLSEDPVESAQRVLESIQTESNLIICLTNLNLEGNKRLAQMTHGIDIIIGGEPQEPLSQPILIKDTLIFYGGTYGQYVGQIELTIQDLKGPFKFSNLHLKSLVLEDLENLERRIQNKFTKDSHKDPWSLSELVAWRKKLRNRLEQLLGGNTLNHLLIPLDSRWEDDSDVRQWIEEFKLRRHSNPY
;
A
#
# COMPACT_ATOMS: atom_id res chain seq x y z
N MET A 1 6.31 25.11 23.60
CA MET A 1 7.14 24.29 24.52
C MET A 1 7.99 23.41 23.63
N ASN A 2 9.29 23.74 23.46
CA ASN A 2 10.20 22.96 22.62
C ASN A 2 10.41 21.61 23.32
N GLU A 3 9.72 20.58 22.90
CA GLU A 3 10.11 19.22 23.26
C GLU A 3 11.48 18.97 22.60
N LYS A 4 12.53 18.99 23.42
CA LYS A 4 13.85 18.51 23.01
C LYS A 4 13.66 17.08 22.55
N ILE A 5 13.94 16.80 21.27
CA ILE A 5 14.00 15.43 20.76
C ILE A 5 14.91 14.66 21.71
N ASP A 6 14.35 13.67 22.37
CA ASP A 6 15.08 12.81 23.28
C ASP A 6 16.21 12.13 22.50
N GLN A 7 17.44 12.15 23.03
CA GLN A 7 18.61 11.50 22.40
C GLN A 7 18.33 10.03 22.04
N ARG A 8 17.48 9.38 22.82
CA ARG A 8 17.05 8.00 22.58
C ARG A 8 16.18 7.88 21.33
N SER A 9 15.24 8.79 21.15
CA SER A 9 14.38 8.84 19.96
C SER A 9 15.21 9.08 18.70
N LEU A 10 16.19 9.97 18.78
CA LEU A 10 17.14 10.24 17.69
C LEU A 10 17.98 8.99 17.35
N ALA A 11 18.55 8.32 18.36
CA ALA A 11 19.34 7.10 18.14
C ALA A 11 18.49 5.95 17.56
N LYS A 12 17.22 5.84 17.96
CA LYS A 12 16.29 4.88 17.37
C LYS A 12 16.00 5.21 15.91
N SER A 13 15.75 6.47 15.58
CA SER A 13 15.51 6.90 14.20
C SER A 13 16.73 6.61 13.31
N GLN A 14 17.95 6.90 13.80
CA GLN A 14 19.18 6.59 13.07
C GLN A 14 19.36 5.09 12.82
N LEU A 15 19.02 4.23 13.80
CA LEU A 15 19.03 2.79 13.62
C LEU A 15 18.04 2.35 12.54
N ILE A 16 16.81 2.86 12.58
CA ILE A 16 15.77 2.55 11.59
C ILE A 16 16.23 2.97 10.19
N LEU A 17 16.76 4.18 10.04
CA LEU A 17 17.26 4.67 8.75
C LEU A 17 18.41 3.83 8.21
N ARG A 18 19.32 3.38 9.10
CA ARG A 18 20.40 2.46 8.72
C ARG A 18 19.86 1.12 8.22
N VAL A 19 18.83 0.58 8.87
CA VAL A 19 18.16 -0.65 8.43
C VAL A 19 17.45 -0.43 7.09
N TYR A 20 16.76 0.69 6.88
CA TYR A 20 16.13 1.03 5.61
C TYR A 20 17.14 1.08 4.46
N GLN A 21 18.32 1.63 4.72
CA GLN A 21 19.41 1.65 3.74
C GLN A 21 19.94 0.24 3.42
N ALA A 22 20.06 -0.63 4.42
CA ALA A 22 20.50 -2.01 4.22
C ALA A 22 19.48 -2.87 3.46
N ILE A 23 18.19 -2.67 3.72
CA ILE A 23 17.09 -3.31 2.97
C ILE A 23 17.06 -2.82 1.51
N GLY A 24 17.46 -1.57 1.26
CA GLY A 24 17.50 -1.00 -0.09
C GLY A 24 16.11 -0.63 -0.61
N TYR A 25 15.30 0.04 0.22
CA TYR A 25 14.00 0.55 -0.22
C TYR A 25 14.11 1.44 -1.44
N ASP A 26 13.25 1.23 -2.42
CA ASP A 26 13.13 2.09 -3.60
C ASP A 26 12.35 3.36 -3.32
N ALA A 27 11.35 3.29 -2.43
CA ALA A 27 10.49 4.40 -2.03
C ALA A 27 9.96 4.20 -0.61
N ILE A 28 9.89 5.28 0.15
CA ILE A 28 9.34 5.31 1.50
C ILE A 28 8.41 6.52 1.58
N ASN A 29 7.14 6.34 1.95
CA ASN A 29 6.30 7.48 2.25
C ASN A 29 6.76 8.12 3.56
N ILE A 30 6.97 9.43 3.57
CA ILE A 30 7.42 10.11 4.77
C ILE A 30 6.28 10.15 5.81
N GLY A 31 6.60 9.70 7.01
CA GLY A 31 5.70 9.76 8.15
C GLY A 31 6.05 10.89 9.10
N GLU A 32 5.19 11.09 10.09
CA GLU A 32 5.32 12.12 11.11
C GLU A 32 6.66 12.04 11.87
N VAL A 33 7.04 10.84 12.28
CA VAL A 33 8.25 10.61 13.08
C VAL A 33 9.50 10.85 12.25
N ASP A 34 9.47 10.56 10.95
CA ASP A 34 10.59 10.77 10.04
C ASP A 34 10.94 12.27 9.91
N LEU A 35 9.92 13.13 9.94
CA LEU A 35 10.10 14.60 9.86
C LEU A 35 10.84 15.20 11.06
N GLN A 36 11.08 14.43 12.13
CA GLN A 36 11.92 14.82 13.26
C GLN A 36 13.41 14.60 12.98
N ALA A 37 13.76 13.78 11.98
CA ALA A 37 15.14 13.60 11.57
C ALA A 37 15.74 14.89 10.97
N ASP A 38 17.05 14.97 10.98
CA ASP A 38 17.73 16.09 10.31
C ASP A 38 17.59 16.02 8.79
N SER A 39 17.65 17.18 8.15
CA SER A 39 17.43 17.27 6.70
C SER A 39 18.43 16.44 5.89
N GLU A 40 19.67 16.30 6.35
CA GLU A 40 20.69 15.51 5.66
C GLU A 40 20.32 14.03 5.64
N SER A 41 19.85 13.49 6.78
CA SER A 41 19.33 12.13 6.89
C SER A 41 18.14 11.90 5.97
N LEU A 42 17.22 12.86 5.88
CA LEU A 42 16.06 12.74 4.99
C LEU A 42 16.46 12.75 3.50
N TYR A 43 17.43 13.58 3.10
CA TYR A 43 17.93 13.62 1.72
C TYR A 43 18.62 12.33 1.27
N ARG A 44 19.22 11.60 2.20
CA ARG A 44 19.95 10.34 1.88
C ARG A 44 19.05 9.16 1.64
N HIS A 45 17.79 9.23 1.99
CA HIS A 45 16.83 8.14 1.90
C HIS A 45 15.76 8.44 0.84
N PRO A 46 15.14 7.42 0.23
CA PRO A 46 14.17 7.59 -0.84
C PRO A 46 12.78 8.01 -0.30
N PHE A 47 12.74 9.04 0.53
CA PHE A 47 11.49 9.57 1.05
C PHE A 47 10.68 10.30 -0.01
N LEU A 48 9.37 10.08 0.01
CA LEU A 48 8.39 10.71 -0.87
C LEU A 48 7.31 11.41 -0.07
N SER A 49 6.89 12.60 -0.54
CA SER A 49 5.62 13.23 -0.19
C SER A 49 5.24 14.24 -1.26
N SER A 50 4.01 14.16 -1.74
CA SER A 50 3.47 15.05 -2.77
C SER A 50 2.67 16.21 -2.19
N ASN A 51 2.27 16.13 -0.93
CA ASN A 51 1.41 17.12 -0.29
C ASN A 51 2.08 17.92 0.84
N LEU A 52 3.35 17.64 1.14
CA LEU A 52 4.12 18.44 2.09
C LEU A 52 5.02 19.44 1.37
N ARG A 53 4.92 20.71 1.74
CA ARG A 53 5.74 21.83 1.23
C ARG A 53 6.55 22.42 2.37
N SER A 54 7.81 22.75 2.11
CA SER A 54 8.63 23.48 3.08
C SER A 54 8.05 24.87 3.33
N LYS A 55 7.97 25.30 4.59
CA LYS A 55 7.67 26.70 4.97
C LYS A 55 8.87 27.63 4.83
N GLY A 56 10.06 27.05 4.76
CA GLY A 56 11.31 27.79 4.62
C GLY A 56 11.65 28.10 3.16
N LYS A 57 12.84 28.70 2.97
CA LYS A 57 13.39 28.97 1.63
C LYS A 57 13.99 27.71 0.99
N GLU A 58 14.41 26.76 1.81
CA GLU A 58 14.96 25.48 1.35
C GLU A 58 13.85 24.59 0.81
N PRO A 59 14.11 23.81 -0.27
CA PRO A 59 13.17 22.83 -0.76
C PRO A 59 12.90 21.75 0.30
N ALA A 60 11.75 21.08 0.21
CA ALA A 60 11.48 19.93 1.05
C ALA A 60 12.51 18.82 0.78
N PRO A 61 13.00 18.12 1.83
CA PRO A 61 14.05 17.10 1.69
C PRO A 61 13.54 15.76 1.17
N PHE A 62 12.54 15.76 0.33
CA PHE A 62 11.94 14.57 -0.29
C PHE A 62 11.35 14.91 -1.66
N LYS A 63 11.21 13.88 -2.49
CA LYS A 63 10.62 14.01 -3.82
C LYS A 63 9.10 13.85 -3.74
N SER A 64 8.38 14.43 -4.71
CA SER A 64 6.94 14.19 -4.83
C SER A 64 6.65 12.78 -5.36
N TYR A 65 7.44 12.32 -6.33
CA TYR A 65 7.32 11.00 -6.97
C TYR A 65 8.65 10.55 -7.55
N ILE A 66 8.72 9.27 -7.89
CA ILE A 66 9.81 8.65 -8.66
C ILE A 66 9.25 7.74 -9.75
N PHE A 67 10.10 7.43 -10.72
CA PHE A 67 9.85 6.35 -11.68
C PHE A 67 10.82 5.20 -11.46
N LYS A 68 10.31 3.97 -11.67
CA LYS A 68 11.09 2.74 -11.82
C LYS A 68 10.75 2.12 -13.15
N GLU A 69 11.73 1.55 -13.82
CA GLU A 69 11.56 0.95 -15.15
C GLU A 69 12.04 -0.50 -15.15
N PHE A 70 11.23 -1.38 -15.72
CA PHE A 70 11.46 -2.82 -15.80
C PHE A 70 11.11 -3.27 -17.22
N ASP A 71 12.12 -3.52 -18.07
CA ASP A 71 11.94 -4.02 -19.43
C ASP A 71 10.89 -3.23 -20.27
N GLY A 72 10.94 -1.91 -20.15
CA GLY A 72 10.00 -1.01 -20.83
C GLY A 72 8.64 -0.83 -20.13
N PHE A 73 8.45 -1.46 -18.96
CA PHE A 73 7.32 -1.24 -18.07
C PHE A 73 7.69 -0.19 -17.03
N ARG A 74 7.03 0.96 -17.05
CA ARG A 74 7.35 2.10 -16.20
C ARG A 74 6.36 2.22 -15.06
N VAL A 75 6.86 2.18 -13.83
CA VAL A 75 6.09 2.32 -12.60
C VAL A 75 6.34 3.70 -12.01
N ALA A 76 5.28 4.48 -11.79
CA ALA A 76 5.35 5.70 -11.02
C ALA A 76 4.98 5.42 -9.56
N ILE A 77 5.75 5.96 -8.62
CA ILE A 77 5.50 5.84 -7.19
C ILE A 77 5.49 7.23 -6.58
N PHE A 78 4.42 7.58 -5.87
CA PHE A 78 4.32 8.86 -5.17
C PHE A 78 3.82 8.68 -3.73
N GLY A 79 4.02 9.69 -2.89
CA GLY A 79 3.68 9.64 -1.47
C GLY A 79 2.60 10.66 -1.08
N ILE A 80 1.65 10.28 -0.26
CA ILE A 80 0.68 11.17 0.39
C ILE A 80 0.77 11.00 1.89
N SER A 81 1.01 12.10 2.60
CA SER A 81 1.26 12.11 4.04
C SER A 81 0.13 12.82 4.79
N GLU A 82 -0.24 12.30 5.96
CA GLU A 82 -1.10 12.99 6.92
C GLU A 82 -0.23 13.44 8.10
N PRO A 83 0.26 14.70 8.08
CA PRO A 83 1.16 15.19 9.11
C PRO A 83 0.39 15.60 10.36
N ASN A 84 1.01 15.41 11.52
CA ASN A 84 0.51 15.95 12.78
C ASN A 84 0.90 17.42 12.98
N SER A 85 0.52 17.95 14.15
CA SER A 85 0.81 19.32 14.54
C SER A 85 2.32 19.69 14.56
N PHE A 86 3.21 18.73 14.90
CA PHE A 86 4.66 18.97 14.92
C PHE A 86 5.23 19.13 13.51
N ALA A 87 4.83 18.27 12.59
CA ALA A 87 5.25 18.38 11.19
C ALA A 87 4.78 19.71 10.57
N LEU A 88 3.62 20.20 10.98
CA LEU A 88 3.05 21.48 10.53
C LEU A 88 3.81 22.71 11.04
N GLU A 89 4.76 22.59 11.96
CA GLU A 89 5.66 23.72 12.30
C GLU A 89 6.62 24.05 11.15
N LYS A 90 7.17 23.03 10.48
CA LYS A 90 8.17 23.16 9.41
C LYS A 90 7.58 23.06 8.00
N PHE A 91 6.49 22.36 7.85
CA PHE A 91 5.88 22.06 6.57
C PHE A 91 4.44 22.58 6.50
N LEU A 92 4.03 22.98 5.29
CA LEU A 92 2.63 23.16 4.93
C LEU A 92 2.10 21.83 4.42
N SER A 93 0.95 21.39 4.92
CA SER A 93 0.21 20.26 4.37
C SER A 93 -0.85 20.77 3.41
N GLU A 94 -0.80 20.28 2.18
CA GLU A 94 -1.83 20.51 1.17
C GLU A 94 -2.88 19.39 1.21
N ASP A 95 -4.07 19.62 0.66
CA ASP A 95 -5.12 18.59 0.60
C ASP A 95 -4.60 17.33 -0.13
N PRO A 96 -4.76 16.15 0.45
CA PRO A 96 -4.27 14.89 -0.13
C PRO A 96 -4.83 14.62 -1.53
N VAL A 97 -6.12 14.90 -1.77
CA VAL A 97 -6.79 14.62 -3.06
C VAL A 97 -6.28 15.58 -4.13
N GLU A 98 -6.25 16.89 -3.83
CA GLU A 98 -5.75 17.91 -4.77
C GLU A 98 -4.28 17.67 -5.13
N SER A 99 -3.47 17.27 -4.14
CA SER A 99 -2.04 16.98 -4.36
C SER A 99 -1.84 15.73 -5.20
N ALA A 100 -2.63 14.68 -4.96
CA ALA A 100 -2.61 13.49 -5.78
C ALA A 100 -3.04 13.78 -7.23
N GLN A 101 -4.11 14.55 -7.43
CA GLN A 101 -4.57 14.95 -8.78
C GLN A 101 -3.46 15.68 -9.55
N ARG A 102 -2.79 16.62 -8.92
CA ARG A 102 -1.66 17.39 -9.49
C ARG A 102 -0.48 16.50 -9.90
N VAL A 103 -0.15 15.50 -9.08
CA VAL A 103 0.89 14.53 -9.42
C VAL A 103 0.45 13.65 -10.57
N LEU A 104 -0.78 13.14 -10.54
CA LEU A 104 -1.33 12.30 -11.59
C LEU A 104 -1.30 12.97 -12.96
N GLU A 105 -1.61 14.28 -13.06
CA GLU A 105 -1.47 15.06 -14.28
C GLU A 105 -0.05 15.00 -14.87
N SER A 106 0.96 14.89 -14.01
CA SER A 106 2.37 14.86 -14.43
C SER A 106 2.88 13.47 -14.80
N ILE A 107 2.31 12.40 -14.21
CA ILE A 107 2.89 11.05 -14.32
C ILE A 107 2.05 10.06 -15.13
N GLN A 108 0.73 10.27 -15.26
CA GLN A 108 -0.17 9.27 -15.82
C GLN A 108 0.09 8.94 -17.30
N THR A 109 0.60 9.88 -18.09
CA THR A 109 0.96 9.65 -19.50
C THR A 109 2.33 9.03 -19.70
N GLU A 110 3.15 9.01 -18.63
CA GLU A 110 4.53 8.54 -18.65
C GLU A 110 4.72 7.21 -17.93
N SER A 111 3.66 6.65 -17.36
CA SER A 111 3.73 5.41 -16.58
C SER A 111 2.70 4.38 -17.01
N ASN A 112 3.05 3.11 -16.81
CA ASN A 112 2.17 1.98 -17.06
C ASN A 112 1.41 1.57 -15.79
N LEU A 113 2.00 1.81 -14.61
CA LEU A 113 1.43 1.52 -13.30
C LEU A 113 1.70 2.68 -12.35
N ILE A 114 0.70 3.06 -11.57
CA ILE A 114 0.81 4.14 -10.59
C ILE A 114 0.52 3.60 -9.18
N ILE A 115 1.52 3.71 -8.32
CA ILE A 115 1.45 3.30 -6.92
C ILE A 115 1.47 4.54 -6.03
N CYS A 116 0.49 4.66 -5.14
CA CYS A 116 0.45 5.66 -4.09
C CYS A 116 0.79 5.03 -2.73
N LEU A 117 1.84 5.52 -2.09
CA LEU A 117 2.16 5.18 -0.70
C LEU A 117 1.50 6.20 0.21
N THR A 118 0.80 5.77 1.26
CA THR A 118 0.10 6.69 2.16
C THR A 118 0.29 6.33 3.63
N ASN A 119 0.16 7.31 4.51
CA ASN A 119 -0.12 7.11 5.94
C ASN A 119 -1.50 7.67 6.33
N LEU A 120 -2.41 7.82 5.36
CA LEU A 120 -3.81 8.14 5.62
C LEU A 120 -4.50 6.93 6.28
N ASN A 121 -5.49 7.21 7.12
CA ASN A 121 -6.35 6.16 7.64
C ASN A 121 -7.20 5.51 6.51
N LEU A 122 -7.92 4.43 6.83
CA LEU A 122 -8.69 3.68 5.84
C LEU A 122 -9.71 4.55 5.09
N GLU A 123 -10.43 5.42 5.78
CA GLU A 123 -11.43 6.30 5.15
C GLU A 123 -10.76 7.36 4.26
N GLY A 124 -9.62 7.89 4.68
CA GLY A 124 -8.80 8.79 3.85
C GLY A 124 -8.34 8.11 2.56
N ASN A 125 -7.89 6.86 2.63
CA ASN A 125 -7.50 6.09 1.45
C ASN A 125 -8.68 5.75 0.54
N LYS A 126 -9.84 5.41 1.09
CA LYS A 126 -11.07 5.21 0.31
C LYS A 126 -11.49 6.51 -0.39
N ARG A 127 -11.46 7.65 0.33
CA ARG A 127 -11.75 8.97 -0.26
C ARG A 127 -10.78 9.30 -1.38
N LEU A 128 -9.47 9.06 -1.18
CA LEU A 128 -8.46 9.29 -2.21
C LEU A 128 -8.77 8.47 -3.46
N ALA A 129 -9.04 7.17 -3.34
CA ALA A 129 -9.41 6.30 -4.44
C ALA A 129 -10.74 6.70 -5.12
N GLN A 130 -11.70 7.23 -4.36
CA GLN A 130 -12.99 7.70 -4.90
C GLN A 130 -12.87 9.01 -5.69
N MET A 131 -11.99 9.92 -5.24
CA MET A 131 -11.91 11.29 -5.75
C MET A 131 -10.83 11.48 -6.82
N THR A 132 -9.98 10.45 -7.03
CA THR A 132 -8.93 10.47 -8.06
C THR A 132 -9.21 9.44 -9.16
N HIS A 133 -8.50 9.60 -10.29
CA HIS A 133 -8.49 8.66 -11.40
C HIS A 133 -7.03 8.41 -11.82
N GLY A 134 -6.67 7.15 -12.02
CA GLY A 134 -5.34 6.76 -12.50
C GLY A 134 -4.41 6.23 -11.40
N ILE A 135 -4.83 6.17 -10.13
CA ILE A 135 -4.10 5.40 -9.13
C ILE A 135 -4.52 3.92 -9.28
N ASP A 136 -3.57 3.05 -9.57
CA ASP A 136 -3.84 1.60 -9.67
C ASP A 136 -3.78 0.94 -8.29
N ILE A 137 -2.78 1.30 -7.48
CA ILE A 137 -2.50 0.69 -6.19
C ILE A 137 -2.28 1.76 -5.13
N ILE A 138 -2.96 1.63 -3.99
CA ILE A 138 -2.65 2.35 -2.75
C ILE A 138 -2.08 1.35 -1.74
N ILE A 139 -0.92 1.68 -1.15
CA ILE A 139 -0.34 0.94 -0.03
C ILE A 139 -0.43 1.85 1.20
N GLY A 140 -1.30 1.48 2.13
CA GLY A 140 -1.53 2.23 3.36
C GLY A 140 -0.56 1.80 4.47
N GLY A 141 0.04 2.79 5.14
CA GLY A 141 0.96 2.60 6.26
C GLY A 141 0.38 2.92 7.64
N GLU A 142 -0.85 3.45 7.71
CA GLU A 142 -1.53 3.71 8.98
C GLU A 142 -1.87 2.37 9.67
N PRO A 143 -1.81 2.30 11.02
CA PRO A 143 -2.13 1.10 11.76
C PRO A 143 -3.51 0.56 11.42
N GLN A 144 -3.54 -0.55 10.74
CA GLN A 144 -4.73 -1.31 10.36
C GLN A 144 -4.43 -2.80 10.51
N GLU A 145 -5.47 -3.59 10.71
CA GLU A 145 -5.34 -5.03 10.56
C GLU A 145 -4.83 -5.37 9.15
N PRO A 146 -3.94 -6.36 9.02
CA PRO A 146 -3.43 -6.76 7.72
C PRO A 146 -4.60 -7.25 6.85
N LEU A 147 -4.63 -6.77 5.62
CA LEU A 147 -5.65 -7.20 4.67
C LEU A 147 -5.13 -8.40 3.87
N SER A 148 -5.71 -9.58 4.11
CA SER A 148 -5.46 -10.75 3.24
C SER A 148 -5.93 -10.52 1.81
N GLN A 149 -6.89 -9.60 1.62
CA GLN A 149 -7.43 -9.19 0.33
C GLN A 149 -7.44 -7.68 0.20
N PRO A 150 -7.08 -7.13 -0.98
CA PRO A 150 -7.19 -5.71 -1.21
C PRO A 150 -8.65 -5.25 -1.24
N ILE A 151 -8.86 -3.99 -0.87
CA ILE A 151 -10.15 -3.32 -1.04
C ILE A 151 -10.14 -2.67 -2.43
N LEU A 152 -11.11 -3.01 -3.26
CA LEU A 152 -11.29 -2.39 -4.58
C LEU A 152 -12.27 -1.22 -4.46
N ILE A 153 -11.80 -0.03 -4.82
CA ILE A 153 -12.62 1.19 -4.96
C ILE A 153 -12.46 1.70 -6.39
N LYS A 154 -13.53 1.66 -7.18
CA LYS A 154 -13.46 1.91 -8.63
C LYS A 154 -12.41 0.98 -9.27
N ASP A 155 -11.35 1.55 -9.83
CA ASP A 155 -10.24 0.82 -10.45
C ASP A 155 -8.98 0.75 -9.56
N THR A 156 -9.03 1.28 -8.33
CA THR A 156 -7.91 1.35 -7.39
C THR A 156 -7.97 0.21 -6.36
N LEU A 157 -6.87 -0.51 -6.19
CA LEU A 157 -6.68 -1.54 -5.17
C LEU A 157 -5.96 -0.96 -3.95
N ILE A 158 -6.53 -1.14 -2.76
CA ILE A 158 -5.96 -0.65 -1.49
C ILE A 158 -5.43 -1.84 -0.68
N PHE A 159 -4.17 -1.79 -0.28
CA PHE A 159 -3.47 -2.81 0.48
C PHE A 159 -3.00 -2.27 1.83
N TYR A 160 -2.98 -3.16 2.84
CA TYR A 160 -2.37 -2.92 4.15
C TYR A 160 -1.58 -4.15 4.59
N GLY A 161 -0.32 -3.93 4.98
CA GLY A 161 0.58 -4.96 5.48
C GLY A 161 0.47 -5.23 6.99
N GLY A 162 -0.44 -4.54 7.69
CA GLY A 162 -0.52 -4.59 9.16
C GLY A 162 0.51 -3.70 9.85
N THR A 163 0.72 -3.93 11.13
CA THR A 163 1.54 -3.09 12.02
C THR A 163 2.78 -3.81 12.53
N TYR A 164 3.72 -3.05 13.07
CA TYR A 164 4.91 -3.54 13.79
C TYR A 164 5.84 -4.47 12.99
N GLY A 165 5.79 -4.45 11.65
CA GLY A 165 6.62 -5.31 10.83
C GLY A 165 6.31 -6.81 10.99
N GLN A 166 5.07 -7.16 11.32
CA GLN A 166 4.66 -8.56 11.48
C GLN A 166 4.52 -9.29 10.14
N TYR A 167 4.36 -8.55 9.04
CA TYR A 167 4.17 -9.09 7.72
C TYR A 167 4.98 -8.33 6.67
N VAL A 168 5.35 -9.05 5.61
CA VAL A 168 5.75 -8.47 4.32
C VAL A 168 4.61 -8.71 3.35
N GLY A 169 4.12 -7.63 2.71
CA GLY A 169 3.18 -7.72 1.59
C GLY A 169 3.96 -7.96 0.30
N GLN A 170 3.66 -9.05 -0.39
CA GLN A 170 4.14 -9.32 -1.74
C GLN A 170 3.00 -9.11 -2.73
N ILE A 171 3.23 -8.26 -3.73
CA ILE A 171 2.31 -8.07 -4.85
C ILE A 171 3.04 -8.54 -6.11
N GLU A 172 2.54 -9.59 -6.72
CA GLU A 172 3.06 -10.17 -7.95
C GLU A 172 2.15 -9.75 -9.11
N LEU A 173 2.75 -9.10 -10.12
CA LEU A 173 2.06 -8.64 -11.30
C LEU A 173 2.52 -9.45 -12.51
N THR A 174 1.58 -10.05 -13.24
CA THR A 174 1.86 -10.65 -14.54
C THR A 174 1.31 -9.74 -15.63
N ILE A 175 2.19 -9.17 -16.43
CA ILE A 175 1.86 -8.25 -17.52
C ILE A 175 1.85 -9.04 -18.82
N GLN A 176 0.70 -9.10 -19.49
CA GLN A 176 0.55 -9.77 -20.77
C GLN A 176 0.65 -8.81 -21.97
N ASP A 177 0.21 -7.57 -21.79
CA ASP A 177 0.28 -6.55 -22.82
C ASP A 177 0.75 -5.23 -22.20
N LEU A 178 1.76 -4.63 -22.82
CA LEU A 178 2.29 -3.32 -22.44
C LEU A 178 1.50 -2.15 -23.03
N LYS A 179 0.51 -2.42 -23.90
CA LYS A 179 -0.29 -1.40 -24.59
C LYS A 179 -1.68 -1.29 -23.97
N GLY A 180 -2.00 -0.15 -23.42
CA GLY A 180 -3.35 0.17 -22.95
C GLY A 180 -3.45 0.43 -21.44
N PRO A 181 -4.64 0.77 -20.96
CA PRO A 181 -4.86 0.96 -19.52
C PRO A 181 -4.68 -0.39 -18.82
N PHE A 182 -3.80 -0.43 -17.82
CA PHE A 182 -3.53 -1.63 -17.07
C PHE A 182 -4.67 -1.90 -16.10
N LYS A 183 -5.58 -2.80 -16.48
CA LYS A 183 -6.55 -3.38 -15.56
C LYS A 183 -6.02 -4.72 -15.09
N PHE A 184 -5.87 -4.85 -13.79
CA PHE A 184 -5.44 -6.10 -13.18
C PHE A 184 -6.64 -6.92 -12.75
N SER A 185 -6.73 -8.17 -13.20
CA SER A 185 -7.61 -9.14 -12.58
C SER A 185 -6.92 -9.70 -11.33
N ASN A 186 -7.56 -9.54 -10.19
CA ASN A 186 -7.09 -10.13 -8.94
C ASN A 186 -7.36 -11.65 -8.99
N LEU A 187 -6.30 -12.46 -8.99
CA LEU A 187 -6.40 -13.93 -9.07
C LEU A 187 -7.19 -14.53 -7.91
N HIS A 188 -7.11 -13.92 -6.73
CA HIS A 188 -7.89 -14.38 -5.60
C HIS A 188 -9.37 -14.03 -5.75
N LEU A 189 -9.73 -12.83 -6.22
CA LEU A 189 -11.13 -12.51 -6.55
C LEU A 189 -11.67 -13.45 -7.61
N LYS A 190 -10.85 -13.84 -8.57
CA LYS A 190 -11.22 -14.86 -9.58
C LYS A 190 -11.51 -16.20 -8.93
N SER A 191 -10.67 -16.69 -8.00
CA SER A 191 -10.90 -17.96 -7.31
C SER A 191 -12.17 -17.93 -6.45
N LEU A 192 -12.44 -16.82 -5.75
CA LEU A 192 -13.68 -16.66 -4.99
C LEU A 192 -14.92 -16.66 -5.88
N VAL A 193 -14.88 -15.98 -7.03
CA VAL A 193 -16.01 -15.99 -7.97
C VAL A 193 -16.24 -17.39 -8.54
N LEU A 194 -15.18 -18.16 -8.79
CA LEU A 194 -15.30 -19.57 -9.22
C LEU A 194 -15.92 -20.43 -8.12
N GLU A 195 -15.48 -20.31 -6.88
CA GLU A 195 -16.03 -21.02 -5.73
C GLU A 195 -17.51 -20.68 -5.51
N ASP A 196 -17.88 -19.40 -5.59
CA ASP A 196 -19.26 -18.95 -5.53
C ASP A 196 -20.11 -19.53 -6.66
N LEU A 197 -19.55 -19.61 -7.88
CA LEU A 197 -20.24 -20.24 -9.01
C LEU A 197 -20.47 -21.73 -8.79
N GLU A 198 -19.47 -22.46 -8.30
CA GLU A 198 -19.60 -23.89 -8.00
C GLU A 198 -20.65 -24.14 -6.91
N ASN A 199 -20.64 -23.32 -5.85
CA ASN A 199 -21.62 -23.38 -4.78
C ASN A 199 -23.04 -23.11 -5.31
N LEU A 200 -23.17 -22.10 -6.18
CA LEU A 200 -24.43 -21.70 -6.77
C LEU A 200 -24.98 -22.78 -7.75
N GLU A 201 -24.10 -23.37 -8.57
CA GLU A 201 -24.53 -24.49 -9.47
C GLU A 201 -25.04 -25.68 -8.65
N ARG A 202 -24.38 -26.02 -7.54
CA ARG A 202 -24.89 -27.07 -6.61
C ARG A 202 -26.27 -26.71 -6.05
N ARG A 203 -26.51 -25.44 -5.65
CA ARG A 203 -27.82 -24.98 -5.18
C ARG A 203 -28.90 -25.07 -6.27
N ILE A 204 -28.57 -24.68 -7.50
CA ILE A 204 -29.47 -24.79 -8.65
C ILE A 204 -29.82 -26.25 -8.91
N GLN A 205 -28.84 -27.17 -8.90
CA GLN A 205 -29.09 -28.61 -9.07
C GLN A 205 -30.02 -29.17 -7.98
N ASN A 206 -29.82 -28.75 -6.72
CA ASN A 206 -30.65 -29.21 -5.60
C ASN A 206 -32.11 -28.73 -5.71
N LYS A 207 -32.42 -27.66 -6.45
CA LYS A 207 -33.81 -27.24 -6.73
C LYS A 207 -34.58 -28.26 -7.57
N PHE A 208 -33.89 -29.12 -8.29
CA PHE A 208 -34.51 -30.19 -9.08
C PHE A 208 -34.59 -31.54 -8.33
N THR A 209 -34.12 -31.60 -7.08
CA THR A 209 -34.17 -32.77 -6.21
C THR A 209 -35.27 -32.63 -5.16
N LYS A 210 -35.54 -33.73 -4.40
CA LYS A 210 -36.54 -33.74 -3.31
C LYS A 210 -36.27 -32.78 -2.17
N ASP A 211 -35.04 -32.22 -2.06
CA ASP A 211 -34.62 -31.25 -1.06
C ASP A 211 -34.84 -29.78 -1.48
N SER A 212 -35.63 -29.53 -2.52
CA SER A 212 -35.85 -28.18 -3.10
C SER A 212 -36.39 -27.12 -2.13
N HIS A 213 -37.03 -27.56 -1.03
CA HIS A 213 -37.62 -26.64 -0.05
C HIS A 213 -36.66 -26.05 0.96
N LYS A 214 -35.41 -26.51 1.03
CA LYS A 214 -34.42 -26.06 1.99
C LYS A 214 -33.69 -24.75 1.60
N ASP A 215 -33.68 -24.43 0.32
CA ASP A 215 -33.05 -23.21 -0.16
C ASP A 215 -34.08 -22.06 -0.23
N PRO A 216 -33.87 -20.93 0.49
CA PRO A 216 -34.83 -19.83 0.57
C PRO A 216 -34.98 -19.07 -0.76
N TRP A 217 -34.02 -19.20 -1.68
CA TRP A 217 -34.04 -18.49 -2.95
C TRP A 217 -34.82 -19.27 -4.02
N SER A 218 -35.57 -18.54 -4.83
CA SER A 218 -36.23 -19.10 -6.00
C SER A 218 -35.22 -19.50 -7.08
N LEU A 219 -35.62 -20.40 -7.97
CA LEU A 219 -34.77 -20.78 -9.10
C LEU A 219 -34.40 -19.56 -9.98
N SER A 220 -35.35 -18.64 -10.18
CA SER A 220 -35.13 -17.43 -10.97
C SER A 220 -34.07 -16.48 -10.34
N GLU A 221 -34.08 -16.35 -9.01
CA GLU A 221 -33.07 -15.57 -8.29
C GLU A 221 -31.69 -16.21 -8.39
N LEU A 222 -31.60 -17.53 -8.21
CA LEU A 222 -30.34 -18.27 -8.36
C LEU A 222 -29.76 -18.15 -9.78
N VAL A 223 -30.60 -18.25 -10.81
CA VAL A 223 -30.21 -18.10 -12.21
C VAL A 223 -29.76 -16.66 -12.51
N ALA A 224 -30.48 -15.66 -11.97
CA ALA A 224 -30.07 -14.26 -12.12
C ALA A 224 -28.72 -14.00 -11.44
N TRP A 225 -28.47 -14.59 -10.25
CA TRP A 225 -27.19 -14.46 -9.57
C TRP A 225 -26.06 -15.15 -10.34
N ARG A 226 -26.29 -16.36 -10.86
CA ARG A 226 -25.33 -17.05 -11.74
C ARG A 226 -24.91 -16.18 -12.92
N LYS A 227 -25.85 -15.49 -13.57
CA LYS A 227 -25.53 -14.57 -14.66
C LYS A 227 -24.62 -13.43 -14.20
N LYS A 228 -24.88 -12.84 -13.02
CA LYS A 228 -24.01 -11.79 -12.44
C LYS A 228 -22.60 -12.29 -12.16
N LEU A 229 -22.46 -13.48 -11.56
CA LEU A 229 -21.15 -14.05 -11.26
C LEU A 229 -20.39 -14.42 -12.55
N ARG A 230 -21.04 -14.95 -13.57
CA ARG A 230 -20.41 -15.23 -14.87
C ARG A 230 -19.90 -13.95 -15.55
N ASN A 231 -20.70 -12.90 -15.60
CA ASN A 231 -20.28 -11.61 -16.13
C ASN A 231 -19.09 -11.04 -15.34
N ARG A 232 -19.08 -11.20 -14.02
CA ARG A 232 -17.95 -10.80 -13.19
C ARG A 232 -16.71 -11.63 -13.47
N LEU A 233 -16.86 -12.93 -13.65
CA LEU A 233 -15.76 -13.82 -14.03
C LEU A 233 -15.18 -13.44 -15.39
N GLU A 234 -16.02 -13.15 -16.40
CA GLU A 234 -15.57 -12.69 -17.71
C GLU A 234 -14.73 -11.40 -17.62
N GLN A 235 -15.10 -10.47 -16.75
CA GLN A 235 -14.31 -9.25 -16.48
C GLN A 235 -12.95 -9.54 -15.82
N LEU A 236 -12.84 -10.68 -15.10
CA LEU A 236 -11.62 -11.16 -14.45
C LEU A 236 -10.83 -12.16 -15.31
N LEU A 237 -11.37 -12.57 -16.48
CA LEU A 237 -10.72 -13.47 -17.42
C LEU A 237 -9.95 -12.64 -18.47
N GLY A 238 -8.66 -12.83 -18.52
CA GLY A 238 -7.80 -12.24 -19.53
C GLY A 238 -7.10 -10.95 -19.07
N GLY A 239 -6.02 -10.59 -19.74
CA GLY A 239 -5.20 -9.42 -19.45
C GLY A 239 -4.21 -9.64 -18.30
N ASN A 240 -3.80 -8.53 -17.72
CA ASN A 240 -2.83 -8.52 -16.64
C ASN A 240 -3.43 -9.09 -15.36
N THR A 241 -2.64 -9.84 -14.60
CA THR A 241 -3.09 -10.44 -13.33
C THR A 241 -2.29 -9.90 -12.16
N LEU A 242 -2.95 -9.81 -11.00
CA LEU A 242 -2.35 -9.45 -9.73
C LEU A 242 -2.61 -10.55 -8.71
N ASN A 243 -1.55 -10.98 -8.04
CA ASN A 243 -1.61 -11.84 -6.86
C ASN A 243 -1.06 -11.09 -5.66
N HIS A 244 -1.66 -11.27 -4.49
CA HIS A 244 -1.23 -10.67 -3.24
C HIS A 244 -1.06 -11.74 -2.17
N LEU A 245 0.06 -11.69 -1.48
CA LEU A 245 0.39 -12.56 -0.37
C LEU A 245 0.92 -11.76 0.81
N LEU A 246 0.40 -12.04 2.00
CA LEU A 246 0.98 -11.58 3.26
C LEU A 246 1.87 -12.66 3.83
N ILE A 247 3.14 -12.37 3.94
CA ILE A 247 4.16 -13.29 4.45
C ILE A 247 4.42 -12.92 5.91
N PRO A 248 4.06 -13.76 6.90
CA PRO A 248 4.33 -13.46 8.29
C PRO A 248 5.83 -13.52 8.58
N LEU A 249 6.33 -12.50 9.28
CA LEU A 249 7.70 -12.43 9.78
C LEU A 249 7.75 -13.01 11.19
N ASP A 250 8.03 -14.29 11.29
CA ASP A 250 8.10 -15.05 12.53
C ASP A 250 9.42 -15.82 12.63
N SER A 251 9.56 -16.70 13.63
CA SER A 251 10.77 -17.47 13.90
C SER A 251 11.22 -18.44 12.80
N ARG A 252 10.47 -18.58 11.70
CA ARG A 252 10.88 -19.35 10.52
C ARG A 252 11.93 -18.63 9.68
N TRP A 253 12.07 -17.32 9.86
CA TRP A 253 13.04 -16.49 9.15
C TRP A 253 14.27 -16.28 10.03
N GLU A 254 15.46 -16.40 9.42
CA GLU A 254 16.69 -16.05 10.10
C GLU A 254 16.84 -14.53 10.17
N ASP A 255 17.33 -14.04 11.33
CA ASP A 255 17.68 -12.65 11.47
C ASP A 255 18.92 -12.32 10.65
N ASP A 256 18.92 -11.17 9.97
CA ASP A 256 20.11 -10.61 9.37
C ASP A 256 21.16 -10.33 10.46
N SER A 257 22.39 -10.83 10.25
CA SER A 257 23.48 -10.77 11.24
C SER A 257 23.88 -9.33 11.56
N ASP A 258 23.94 -8.45 10.55
CA ASP A 258 24.37 -7.07 10.70
C ASP A 258 23.30 -6.26 11.43
N VAL A 259 22.03 -6.45 11.04
CA VAL A 259 20.89 -5.79 11.72
C VAL A 259 20.81 -6.24 13.17
N ARG A 260 21.00 -7.52 13.46
CA ARG A 260 21.06 -8.05 14.83
C ARG A 260 22.17 -7.37 15.63
N GLN A 261 23.37 -7.27 15.08
CA GLN A 261 24.49 -6.59 15.73
C GLN A 261 24.15 -5.12 16.03
N TRP A 262 23.57 -4.39 15.08
CA TRP A 262 23.20 -2.97 15.29
C TRP A 262 22.15 -2.78 16.37
N ILE A 263 21.19 -3.71 16.47
CA ILE A 263 20.20 -3.72 17.55
C ILE A 263 20.85 -3.95 18.91
N GLU A 264 21.80 -4.89 19.01
CA GLU A 264 22.52 -5.15 20.26
C GLU A 264 23.40 -3.94 20.68
N GLU A 265 24.11 -3.33 19.74
CA GLU A 265 24.86 -2.09 19.99
C GLU A 265 23.95 -0.96 20.50
N PHE A 266 22.76 -0.81 19.92
CA PHE A 266 21.76 0.16 20.36
C PHE A 266 21.26 -0.14 21.79
N LYS A 267 21.00 -1.41 22.12
CA LYS A 267 20.59 -1.82 23.46
C LYS A 267 21.69 -1.57 24.49
N LEU A 268 22.96 -1.86 24.17
CA LEU A 268 24.10 -1.63 25.06
C LEU A 268 24.30 -0.13 25.37
N ARG A 269 24.23 0.74 24.37
CA ARG A 269 24.28 2.20 24.58
C ARG A 269 23.18 2.68 25.52
N ARG A 270 22.02 2.03 25.51
CA ARG A 270 20.88 2.33 26.39
C ARG A 270 21.19 2.06 27.86
N HIS A 271 22.01 1.03 28.18
CA HIS A 271 22.37 0.67 29.56
C HIS A 271 23.54 1.53 30.09
N SER A 272 24.35 2.07 29.20
CA SER A 272 25.54 2.87 29.55
C SER A 272 25.23 4.34 29.83
N ASN A 273 24.08 4.85 29.48
CA ASN A 273 23.66 6.25 29.69
C ASN A 273 22.20 6.32 30.15
N PRO A 274 21.94 6.08 31.47
CA PRO A 274 20.59 6.05 32.03
C PRO A 274 19.93 7.43 32.23
N TYR A 275 20.57 8.56 31.81
CA TYR A 275 20.06 9.92 31.95
C TYR A 275 20.01 10.67 30.64
#